data_2a3869daa8fb33432ba06e2568436399
#
_entry.id   2a3869daa8fb33432ba06e2568436399
#
_cell.length_a   1.000
_cell.length_b   1.000
_cell.length_c   1.000
_cell.angle_alpha   90.00
_cell.angle_beta   90.00
_cell.angle_gamma   90.00
#
_symmetry.space_group_name_H-M   'P 1'
#
loop_
_entity.id
_entity.type
_entity.pdbx_description
1 polymer ?
#
loop_
_entity_poly.entity_id
_entity_poly.type
_entity_poly.pdbx_seq_one_letter_code
_entity_poly.pdbx_strand_id
1 'polypeptide(L)'
;MSKPEVRYAELEAGAPREPGAIVLEMEHICQFFPKPSGEPRRVLDGIGLVLREGEILGLLGRSGSGKSTLLRIAAGLLGPTSGSVRYLGRPLEGPTEGIAVVFQTFALYPWLTVIENVELGLDALGLAARDARERARAAIEQIGLVGFESAYPRELSGGMRQRVGFARALVGGPCLLLMDEPFSALDVLTAEMLCTDFLDLWESHRLPTRAVMMVTHNIEEAVLMCDRVTVLGAGPAHIEATLEIALPRPRNRRDPAFQAIVGRIYGMLTARIADRGQAAAASRQGLALALPEVTSHHLAGFVETLAGPPYDGHAELGVIAAALALRVEALYPTAAALHLLALAEWQERTLRLSAAGQVFARADEATRRRLFREHVLRFVPLAGHIDEVLGERVGHRAPRARFELELEDHLDARGADRALRVVIDWGRYAGLFDYDDPTQSFRR
;
A
#
# COMPACT_ATOMS: atom_id res chain seq x y z
N MET A 1 -25.62 30.63 -23.45
CA MET A 1 -25.20 29.27 -23.87
C MET A 1 -25.73 28.33 -22.81
N SER A 2 -26.73 27.55 -23.16
CA SER A 2 -27.42 26.62 -22.25
C SER A 2 -26.50 25.48 -21.88
N LYS A 3 -26.31 25.24 -20.57
CA LYS A 3 -25.62 24.03 -20.09
C LYS A 3 -26.48 22.81 -20.48
N PRO A 4 -25.87 21.71 -20.97
CA PRO A 4 -26.63 20.50 -21.22
C PRO A 4 -27.07 19.93 -19.87
N GLU A 5 -28.35 19.97 -19.59
CA GLU A 5 -28.97 19.20 -18.51
C GLU A 5 -28.79 17.71 -18.78
N VAL A 6 -27.80 17.11 -18.12
CA VAL A 6 -27.74 15.65 -18.00
C VAL A 6 -28.77 15.29 -16.93
N ARG A 7 -29.92 14.76 -17.34
CA ARG A 7 -30.99 14.33 -16.44
C ARG A 7 -30.48 13.17 -15.59
N TYR A 8 -30.31 13.41 -14.32
CA TYR A 8 -30.07 12.39 -13.27
C TYR A 8 -31.17 11.29 -13.21
N ALA A 9 -32.32 11.52 -13.83
CA ALA A 9 -33.44 10.58 -13.92
C ALA A 9 -33.11 9.27 -14.68
N GLU A 10 -31.99 9.22 -15.44
CA GLU A 10 -31.56 8.00 -16.15
C GLU A 10 -30.49 7.19 -15.38
N LEU A 11 -30.08 7.67 -14.20
CA LEU A 11 -29.19 6.97 -13.27
C LEU A 11 -29.95 6.35 -12.08
N GLU A 12 -31.26 6.15 -12.23
CA GLU A 12 -32.08 5.51 -11.20
C GLU A 12 -31.48 4.14 -10.83
N ALA A 13 -31.43 3.89 -9.53
CA ALA A 13 -31.13 2.61 -8.95
C ALA A 13 -32.02 1.52 -9.61
N GLY A 14 -31.49 0.80 -10.57
CA GLY A 14 -32.24 -0.23 -11.30
C GLY A 14 -31.95 -0.37 -12.79
N ALA A 15 -31.15 0.49 -13.41
CA ALA A 15 -30.69 0.20 -14.78
C ALA A 15 -29.90 -1.12 -14.76
N PRO A 16 -30.21 -2.09 -15.66
CA PRO A 16 -29.53 -3.36 -15.67
C PRO A 16 -28.02 -3.10 -15.81
N ARG A 17 -27.26 -3.65 -14.86
CA ARG A 17 -25.78 -3.62 -14.92
C ARG A 17 -25.39 -4.44 -16.14
N GLU A 18 -24.73 -3.82 -17.10
CA GLU A 18 -24.09 -4.54 -18.19
C GLU A 18 -22.73 -5.04 -17.70
N PRO A 19 -22.59 -6.32 -17.33
CA PRO A 19 -21.32 -6.83 -16.83
C PRO A 19 -20.23 -6.60 -17.88
N GLY A 20 -19.19 -5.87 -17.49
CA GLY A 20 -18.04 -5.61 -18.35
C GLY A 20 -18.02 -4.25 -19.06
N ALA A 21 -19.05 -3.40 -18.94
CA ALA A 21 -18.97 -2.03 -19.47
C ALA A 21 -17.82 -1.26 -18.81
N ILE A 22 -17.10 -0.46 -19.61
CA ILE A 22 -15.98 0.34 -19.09
C ILE A 22 -16.52 1.57 -18.36
N VAL A 23 -16.19 1.69 -17.07
CA VAL A 23 -16.53 2.85 -16.23
C VAL A 23 -15.41 3.88 -16.24
N LEU A 24 -14.16 3.44 -16.09
CA LEU A 24 -12.98 4.30 -16.14
C LEU A 24 -11.91 3.66 -17.02
N GLU A 25 -11.32 4.47 -17.90
CA GLU A 25 -10.22 4.09 -18.76
C GLU A 25 -9.10 5.12 -18.63
N MET A 26 -7.90 4.65 -18.42
CA MET A 26 -6.68 5.46 -18.34
C MET A 26 -5.67 4.90 -19.33
N GLU A 27 -5.16 5.75 -20.24
CA GLU A 27 -4.26 5.33 -21.30
C GLU A 27 -2.95 6.12 -21.22
N HIS A 28 -1.83 5.41 -21.13
CA HIS A 28 -0.47 5.97 -21.17
C HIS A 28 -0.23 7.12 -20.19
N ILE A 29 -0.81 7.05 -18.99
CA ILE A 29 -0.71 8.12 -17.99
C ILE A 29 0.73 8.29 -17.51
N CYS A 30 1.28 9.48 -17.75
CA CYS A 30 2.54 9.94 -17.18
C CYS A 30 2.30 11.17 -16.32
N GLN A 31 3.01 11.27 -15.20
CA GLN A 31 2.94 12.42 -14.30
C GLN A 31 4.33 12.87 -13.88
N PHE A 32 4.60 14.15 -14.07
CA PHE A 32 5.82 14.81 -13.62
C PHE A 32 5.50 15.91 -12.62
N PHE A 33 6.35 16.06 -11.62
CA PHE A 33 6.28 17.17 -10.67
C PHE A 33 7.58 17.98 -10.73
N PRO A 34 7.52 19.32 -10.69
CA PRO A 34 8.70 20.17 -10.67
C PRO A 34 9.54 19.92 -9.41
N LYS A 35 10.87 19.88 -9.57
CA LYS A 35 11.82 19.90 -8.45
C LYS A 35 12.45 21.30 -8.34
N PRO A 36 12.72 21.82 -7.12
CA PRO A 36 13.42 23.09 -6.94
C PRO A 36 14.82 23.11 -7.54
N SER A 37 15.46 21.97 -7.71
CA SER A 37 16.88 21.81 -8.08
C SER A 37 17.12 21.05 -9.37
N GLY A 38 16.32 21.21 -10.44
CA GLY A 38 16.67 20.61 -11.74
C GLY A 38 15.55 19.87 -12.48
N GLU A 39 15.82 18.67 -13.01
CA GLU A 39 14.87 17.92 -13.83
C GLU A 39 13.60 17.52 -13.06
N PRO A 40 12.42 17.63 -13.73
CA PRO A 40 11.15 17.23 -13.13
C PRO A 40 11.17 15.78 -12.65
N ARG A 41 10.61 15.53 -11.47
CA ARG A 41 10.47 14.16 -10.96
C ARG A 41 9.33 13.44 -11.67
N ARG A 42 9.66 12.39 -12.40
CA ARG A 42 8.66 11.48 -12.97
C ARG A 42 8.10 10.60 -11.86
N VAL A 43 6.79 10.67 -11.63
CA VAL A 43 6.09 9.88 -10.59
C VAL A 43 5.33 8.73 -11.21
N LEU A 44 4.65 8.94 -12.36
CA LEU A 44 3.95 7.89 -13.10
C LEU A 44 4.56 7.75 -14.50
N ASP A 45 4.65 6.50 -14.96
CA ASP A 45 5.26 6.15 -16.24
C ASP A 45 4.39 5.21 -17.06
N GLY A 46 3.63 5.77 -18.02
CA GLY A 46 2.89 5.00 -19.02
C GLY A 46 1.81 4.09 -18.43
N ILE A 47 1.13 4.48 -17.34
CA ILE A 47 0.09 3.67 -16.72
C ILE A 47 -1.10 3.54 -17.66
N GLY A 48 -1.46 2.29 -17.99
CA GLY A 48 -2.70 1.92 -18.68
C GLY A 48 -3.59 1.09 -17.76
N LEU A 49 -4.85 1.52 -17.52
CA LEU A 49 -5.75 0.86 -16.59
C LEU A 49 -7.19 0.98 -17.06
N VAL A 50 -7.94 -0.10 -16.96
CA VAL A 50 -9.38 -0.13 -17.24
C VAL A 50 -10.11 -0.66 -16.02
N LEU A 51 -11.17 0.03 -15.59
CA LEU A 51 -12.08 -0.41 -14.53
C LEU A 51 -13.47 -0.61 -15.12
N ARG A 52 -14.04 -1.77 -14.82
CA ARG A 52 -15.30 -2.22 -15.41
C ARG A 52 -16.44 -2.16 -14.41
N GLU A 53 -17.66 -2.16 -14.93
CA GLU A 53 -18.87 -2.25 -14.12
C GLU A 53 -18.93 -3.60 -13.38
N GLY A 54 -19.34 -3.56 -12.11
CA GLY A 54 -19.37 -4.72 -11.22
C GLY A 54 -18.03 -5.10 -10.63
N GLU A 55 -16.97 -4.30 -10.84
CA GLU A 55 -15.60 -4.62 -10.43
C GLU A 55 -15.15 -3.76 -9.23
N ILE A 56 -14.48 -4.38 -8.27
CA ILE A 56 -13.62 -3.73 -7.27
C ILE A 56 -12.17 -3.95 -7.69
N LEU A 57 -11.50 -2.89 -8.14
CA LEU A 57 -10.09 -2.92 -8.55
C LEU A 57 -9.20 -2.41 -7.41
N GLY A 58 -8.25 -3.22 -6.97
CA GLY A 58 -7.22 -2.83 -6.00
C GLY A 58 -5.97 -2.29 -6.69
N LEU A 59 -5.50 -1.12 -6.23
CA LEU A 59 -4.17 -0.62 -6.54
C LEU A 59 -3.26 -0.87 -5.35
N LEU A 60 -2.35 -1.80 -5.51
CA LEU A 60 -1.40 -2.19 -4.48
C LEU A 60 0.00 -1.70 -4.84
N GLY A 61 0.75 -1.25 -3.88
CA GLY A 61 2.13 -0.81 -4.08
C GLY A 61 2.69 -0.18 -2.83
N ARG A 62 4.00 0.04 -2.82
CA ARG A 62 4.73 0.59 -1.67
C ARG A 62 4.31 2.05 -1.39
N SER A 63 4.57 2.53 -0.17
CA SER A 63 4.43 3.96 0.14
C SER A 63 5.30 4.78 -0.82
N GLY A 64 4.74 5.89 -1.33
CA GLY A 64 5.43 6.73 -2.32
C GLY A 64 5.45 6.18 -3.75
N SER A 65 4.81 5.03 -4.06
CA SER A 65 4.74 4.48 -5.43
C SER A 65 3.77 5.22 -6.37
N GLY A 66 3.21 6.36 -5.99
CA GLY A 66 2.33 7.15 -6.87
C GLY A 66 0.85 6.72 -6.88
N LYS A 67 0.41 5.79 -6.01
CA LYS A 67 -0.99 5.32 -5.93
C LYS A 67 -2.00 6.46 -5.75
N SER A 68 -1.80 7.31 -4.74
CA SER A 68 -2.68 8.46 -4.48
C SER A 68 -2.62 9.50 -5.59
N THR A 69 -1.50 9.62 -6.31
CA THR A 69 -1.40 10.46 -7.51
C THR A 69 -2.28 9.91 -8.63
N LEU A 70 -2.21 8.60 -8.88
CA LEU A 70 -3.04 7.93 -9.87
C LEU A 70 -4.53 8.02 -9.53
N LEU A 71 -4.88 7.85 -8.24
CA LEU A 71 -6.25 8.00 -7.77
C LEU A 71 -6.77 9.43 -7.95
N ARG A 72 -5.95 10.46 -7.67
CA ARG A 72 -6.33 11.86 -7.92
C ARG A 72 -6.56 12.15 -9.40
N ILE A 73 -5.78 11.51 -10.29
CA ILE A 73 -5.99 11.61 -11.74
C ILE A 73 -7.30 10.91 -12.12
N ALA A 74 -7.59 9.73 -11.57
CA ALA A 74 -8.85 9.01 -11.76
C ALA A 74 -10.07 9.80 -11.26
N ALA A 75 -9.88 10.64 -10.23
CA ALA A 75 -10.91 11.52 -9.68
C ALA A 75 -11.11 12.83 -10.48
N GLY A 76 -10.28 13.11 -11.47
CA GLY A 76 -10.24 14.41 -12.14
C GLY A 76 -9.70 15.56 -11.28
N LEU A 77 -9.12 15.25 -10.12
CA LEU A 77 -8.54 16.26 -9.21
C LEU A 77 -7.14 16.71 -9.65
N LEU A 78 -6.51 15.95 -10.52
CA LEU A 78 -5.19 16.23 -11.08
C LEU A 78 -5.20 15.83 -12.56
N GLY A 79 -4.87 16.76 -13.44
CA GLY A 79 -4.66 16.45 -14.86
C GLY A 79 -3.34 15.69 -15.04
N PRO A 80 -3.28 14.60 -15.85
CA PRO A 80 -2.03 13.95 -16.17
C PRO A 80 -1.13 14.85 -17.02
N THR A 81 0.18 14.73 -16.88
CA THR A 81 1.13 15.47 -17.74
C THR A 81 1.06 14.98 -19.18
N SER A 82 0.82 13.68 -19.39
CA SER A 82 0.50 13.10 -20.70
C SER A 82 -0.34 11.83 -20.52
N GLY A 83 -0.99 11.39 -21.59
CA GLY A 83 -1.98 10.33 -21.59
C GLY A 83 -3.41 10.86 -21.55
N SER A 84 -4.38 9.97 -21.48
CA SER A 84 -5.81 10.32 -21.47
C SER A 84 -6.57 9.54 -20.40
N VAL A 85 -7.60 10.20 -19.83
CA VAL A 85 -8.55 9.57 -18.90
C VAL A 85 -9.94 9.71 -19.46
N ARG A 86 -10.71 8.64 -19.46
CA ARG A 86 -12.11 8.63 -19.86
C ARG A 86 -12.97 8.05 -18.76
N TYR A 87 -14.05 8.74 -18.46
CA TYR A 87 -15.09 8.29 -17.54
C TYR A 87 -16.38 8.08 -18.32
N LEU A 88 -16.96 6.88 -18.26
CA LEU A 88 -18.14 6.49 -19.07
C LEU A 88 -17.97 6.84 -20.57
N GLY A 89 -16.79 6.56 -21.11
CA GLY A 89 -16.44 6.84 -22.53
C GLY A 89 -16.18 8.30 -22.87
N ARG A 90 -16.34 9.25 -21.93
CA ARG A 90 -16.10 10.69 -22.17
C ARG A 90 -14.78 11.13 -21.55
N PRO A 91 -14.03 12.06 -22.18
CA PRO A 91 -12.83 12.62 -21.59
C PRO A 91 -13.09 13.21 -20.22
N LEU A 92 -12.21 12.93 -19.25
CA LEU A 92 -12.24 13.47 -17.90
C LEU A 92 -11.26 14.64 -17.78
N GLU A 93 -11.77 15.87 -17.85
CA GLU A 93 -10.95 17.09 -17.84
C GLU A 93 -10.93 17.80 -16.46
N GLY A 94 -11.68 17.29 -15.50
CA GLY A 94 -11.79 17.85 -14.15
C GLY A 94 -12.74 17.03 -13.27
N PRO A 95 -12.98 17.48 -12.03
CA PRO A 95 -13.98 16.86 -11.14
C PRO A 95 -15.33 16.80 -11.85
N THR A 96 -15.94 15.64 -11.83
CA THR A 96 -17.23 15.40 -12.49
C THR A 96 -18.22 14.68 -11.59
N GLU A 97 -19.50 14.87 -11.86
CA GLU A 97 -20.57 14.18 -11.16
C GLU A 97 -20.47 12.66 -11.37
N GLY A 98 -20.90 11.92 -10.37
CA GLY A 98 -20.87 10.45 -10.40
C GLY A 98 -19.53 9.83 -10.00
N ILE A 99 -18.52 10.63 -9.65
CA ILE A 99 -17.28 10.16 -9.02
C ILE A 99 -17.21 10.66 -7.59
N ALA A 100 -17.04 9.77 -6.63
CA ALA A 100 -16.81 10.14 -5.22
C ALA A 100 -15.50 9.57 -4.69
N VAL A 101 -14.90 10.25 -3.71
CA VAL A 101 -13.63 9.88 -3.10
C VAL A 101 -13.80 9.71 -1.59
N VAL A 102 -13.34 8.57 -1.08
CA VAL A 102 -13.12 8.34 0.36
C VAL A 102 -11.64 8.53 0.64
N PHE A 103 -11.30 9.51 1.47
CA PHE A 103 -9.93 9.86 1.80
C PHE A 103 -9.41 9.08 3.02
N GLN A 104 -8.11 8.86 3.08
CA GLN A 104 -7.40 8.20 4.17
C GLN A 104 -7.66 8.84 5.54
N THR A 105 -7.77 10.17 5.62
CA THR A 105 -7.95 10.95 6.85
C THR A 105 -9.39 11.37 7.06
N PHE A 106 -10.38 10.52 6.83
CA PHE A 106 -11.83 10.78 6.96
C PHE A 106 -12.30 12.10 6.33
N ALA A 107 -11.46 13.14 6.31
CA ALA A 107 -11.70 14.49 5.77
C ALA A 107 -13.04 15.11 6.23
N LEU A 108 -13.43 14.85 7.50
CA LEU A 108 -14.64 15.44 8.08
C LEU A 108 -14.35 16.85 8.53
N TYR A 109 -15.31 17.74 8.34
CA TYR A 109 -15.25 19.08 8.88
C TYR A 109 -15.55 19.04 10.39
N PRO A 110 -14.61 19.40 11.26
CA PRO A 110 -14.76 19.20 12.71
C PRO A 110 -15.80 20.11 13.37
N TRP A 111 -16.21 21.16 12.68
CA TRP A 111 -17.25 22.12 13.12
C TRP A 111 -18.65 21.80 12.63
N LEU A 112 -18.82 20.78 11.78
CA LEU A 112 -20.09 20.27 11.30
C LEU A 112 -20.47 18.99 12.04
N THR A 113 -21.77 18.82 12.29
CA THR A 113 -22.34 17.59 12.81
C THR A 113 -22.23 16.44 11.80
N VAL A 114 -22.55 15.22 12.22
CA VAL A 114 -22.58 14.04 11.33
C VAL A 114 -23.49 14.28 10.13
N ILE A 115 -24.72 14.74 10.37
CA ILE A 115 -25.68 14.95 9.28
C ILE A 115 -25.23 16.06 8.33
N GLU A 116 -24.68 17.14 8.84
CA GLU A 116 -24.15 18.24 8.03
C GLU A 116 -22.94 17.81 7.21
N ASN A 117 -22.04 16.97 7.76
CA ASN A 117 -20.95 16.38 7.02
C ASN A 117 -21.43 15.49 5.86
N VAL A 118 -22.51 14.73 6.07
CA VAL A 118 -23.10 13.89 5.01
C VAL A 118 -23.81 14.74 3.96
N GLU A 119 -24.57 15.78 4.37
CA GLU A 119 -25.25 16.72 3.48
C GLU A 119 -24.29 17.37 2.46
N LEU A 120 -23.02 17.63 2.83
CA LEU A 120 -22.00 18.17 1.91
C LEU A 120 -21.82 17.32 0.64
N GLY A 121 -22.03 16.01 0.72
CA GLY A 121 -21.99 15.13 -0.44
C GLY A 121 -23.14 15.37 -1.44
N LEU A 122 -24.13 16.15 -1.06
CA LEU A 122 -25.30 16.51 -1.87
C LEU A 122 -25.28 17.95 -2.39
N ASP A 123 -24.37 18.79 -1.90
CA ASP A 123 -24.32 20.23 -2.24
C ASP A 123 -24.21 20.46 -3.75
N ALA A 124 -23.42 19.62 -4.42
CA ALA A 124 -23.23 19.70 -5.87
C ALA A 124 -24.51 19.36 -6.68
N LEU A 125 -25.46 18.66 -6.07
CA LEU A 125 -26.70 18.22 -6.74
C LEU A 125 -27.81 19.28 -6.75
N GLY A 126 -27.63 20.39 -6.04
CA GLY A 126 -28.60 21.48 -6.00
C GLY A 126 -29.99 21.08 -5.47
N LEU A 127 -30.04 20.07 -4.58
CA LEU A 127 -31.30 19.57 -4.00
C LEU A 127 -31.91 20.59 -3.03
N ALA A 128 -33.26 20.55 -2.89
CA ALA A 128 -33.91 21.29 -1.83
C ALA A 128 -33.42 20.78 -0.45
N ALA A 129 -33.22 21.69 0.52
CA ALA A 129 -32.68 21.37 1.84
C ALA A 129 -33.41 20.22 2.56
N ARG A 130 -34.74 20.12 2.36
CA ARG A 130 -35.51 19.02 2.92
C ARG A 130 -35.14 17.67 2.33
N ASP A 131 -35.01 17.60 1.01
CA ASP A 131 -34.69 16.36 0.29
C ASP A 131 -33.25 15.92 0.55
N ALA A 132 -32.32 16.88 0.63
CA ALA A 132 -30.94 16.64 1.02
C ALA A 132 -30.87 16.02 2.43
N ARG A 133 -31.62 16.59 3.39
CA ARG A 133 -31.64 16.10 4.77
C ARG A 133 -32.28 14.72 4.91
N GLU A 134 -33.29 14.41 4.13
CA GLU A 134 -33.90 13.08 4.09
C GLU A 134 -32.96 12.02 3.54
N ARG A 135 -32.24 12.32 2.42
CA ARG A 135 -31.21 11.45 1.86
C ARG A 135 -30.03 11.26 2.82
N ALA A 136 -29.58 12.32 3.47
CA ALA A 136 -28.51 12.22 4.46
C ALA A 136 -28.88 11.31 5.64
N ARG A 137 -30.11 11.37 6.13
CA ARG A 137 -30.59 10.46 7.17
C ARG A 137 -30.63 9.01 6.71
N ALA A 138 -31.12 8.74 5.51
CA ALA A 138 -31.11 7.39 4.94
C ALA A 138 -29.68 6.85 4.79
N ALA A 139 -28.73 7.68 4.37
CA ALA A 139 -27.33 7.29 4.29
C ALA A 139 -26.70 6.99 5.67
N ILE A 140 -27.07 7.80 6.70
CA ILE A 140 -26.64 7.58 8.10
C ILE A 140 -27.22 6.26 8.65
N GLU A 141 -28.45 5.94 8.33
CA GLU A 141 -29.08 4.66 8.69
C GLU A 141 -28.36 3.48 8.03
N GLN A 142 -28.05 3.57 6.74
CA GLN A 142 -27.33 2.52 6.01
C GLN A 142 -25.96 2.17 6.61
N ILE A 143 -25.26 3.16 7.19
CA ILE A 143 -23.96 2.96 7.81
C ILE A 143 -24.03 2.65 9.32
N GLY A 144 -25.26 2.48 9.88
CA GLY A 144 -25.49 2.13 11.28
C GLY A 144 -25.12 3.21 12.29
N LEU A 145 -25.33 4.50 11.97
CA LEU A 145 -25.08 5.64 12.85
C LEU A 145 -26.35 6.38 13.27
N VAL A 146 -27.49 5.70 13.31
CA VAL A 146 -28.77 6.24 13.82
C VAL A 146 -28.59 6.70 15.26
N GLY A 147 -29.05 7.92 15.57
CA GLY A 147 -28.93 8.55 16.90
C GLY A 147 -27.64 9.39 17.09
N PHE A 148 -26.73 9.39 16.10
CA PHE A 148 -25.53 10.22 16.11
C PHE A 148 -25.58 11.41 15.16
N GLU A 149 -26.75 11.72 14.56
CA GLU A 149 -26.93 12.74 13.53
C GLU A 149 -26.44 14.13 13.96
N SER A 150 -26.63 14.47 15.24
CA SER A 150 -26.25 15.76 15.83
C SER A 150 -24.88 15.75 16.51
N ALA A 151 -24.19 14.60 16.54
CA ALA A 151 -22.85 14.49 17.12
C ALA A 151 -21.80 15.17 16.23
N TYR A 152 -20.76 15.71 16.84
CA TYR A 152 -19.58 16.25 16.14
C TYR A 152 -18.51 15.17 15.96
N PRO A 153 -17.61 15.30 14.96
CA PRO A 153 -16.55 14.31 14.70
C PRO A 153 -15.68 13.97 15.92
N ARG A 154 -15.44 14.93 16.82
CA ARG A 154 -14.68 14.72 18.07
C ARG A 154 -15.36 13.76 19.07
N GLU A 155 -16.66 13.58 18.96
CA GLU A 155 -17.47 12.74 19.85
C GLU A 155 -17.59 11.30 19.33
N LEU A 156 -17.01 11.03 18.15
CA LEU A 156 -17.07 9.75 17.46
C LEU A 156 -15.75 8.96 17.61
N SER A 157 -15.86 7.63 17.61
CA SER A 157 -14.71 6.74 17.45
C SER A 157 -14.09 6.86 16.03
N GLY A 158 -12.89 6.30 15.84
CA GLY A 158 -12.24 6.27 14.52
C GLY A 158 -13.12 5.60 13.46
N GLY A 159 -13.68 4.43 13.78
CA GLY A 159 -14.57 3.70 12.88
C GLY A 159 -15.86 4.45 12.57
N MET A 160 -16.45 5.13 13.56
CA MET A 160 -17.64 5.97 13.33
C MET A 160 -17.32 7.13 12.38
N ARG A 161 -16.18 7.81 12.57
CA ARG A 161 -15.74 8.87 11.64
C ARG A 161 -15.57 8.35 10.22
N GLN A 162 -15.01 7.16 10.06
CA GLN A 162 -14.86 6.52 8.75
C GLN A 162 -16.21 6.23 8.11
N ARG A 163 -17.16 5.70 8.87
CA ARG A 163 -18.55 5.48 8.42
C ARG A 163 -19.20 6.78 7.92
N VAL A 164 -19.01 7.89 8.63
CA VAL A 164 -19.50 9.21 8.17
C VAL A 164 -18.85 9.62 6.84
N GLY A 165 -17.53 9.36 6.68
CA GLY A 165 -16.82 9.59 5.42
C GLY A 165 -17.40 8.76 4.26
N PHE A 166 -17.73 7.49 4.51
CA PHE A 166 -18.41 6.63 3.53
C PHE A 166 -19.82 7.17 3.21
N ALA A 167 -20.63 7.52 4.21
CA ALA A 167 -21.96 8.06 3.99
C ALA A 167 -21.91 9.32 3.12
N ARG A 168 -21.00 10.25 3.42
CA ARG A 168 -20.80 11.46 2.63
C ARG A 168 -20.42 11.16 1.18
N ALA A 169 -19.57 10.16 0.94
CA ALA A 169 -19.18 9.78 -0.40
C ALA A 169 -20.30 9.09 -1.18
N LEU A 170 -21.13 8.31 -0.50
CA LEU A 170 -22.18 7.49 -1.10
C LEU A 170 -23.53 8.19 -1.25
N VAL A 171 -23.82 9.21 -0.44
CA VAL A 171 -25.13 9.89 -0.39
C VAL A 171 -25.56 10.50 -1.71
N GLY A 172 -24.57 10.93 -2.53
CA GLY A 172 -24.78 11.45 -3.87
C GLY A 172 -25.08 10.39 -4.94
N GLY A 173 -25.00 9.11 -4.60
CA GLY A 173 -25.20 8.02 -5.55
C GLY A 173 -24.10 7.92 -6.62
N PRO A 174 -22.82 7.87 -6.25
CA PRO A 174 -21.74 7.86 -7.25
C PRO A 174 -21.73 6.56 -8.07
N CYS A 175 -21.51 6.69 -9.37
CA CYS A 175 -21.27 5.57 -10.26
C CYS A 175 -19.89 4.94 -10.00
N LEU A 176 -18.87 5.78 -9.73
CA LEU A 176 -17.50 5.37 -9.42
C LEU A 176 -17.11 5.82 -8.02
N LEU A 177 -16.71 4.87 -7.18
CA LEU A 177 -16.15 5.13 -5.85
C LEU A 177 -14.65 4.90 -5.85
N LEU A 178 -13.90 5.92 -5.47
CA LEU A 178 -12.45 5.89 -5.31
C LEU A 178 -12.12 5.90 -3.81
N MET A 179 -11.29 4.99 -3.35
CA MET A 179 -10.93 4.88 -1.94
C MET A 179 -9.40 4.93 -1.76
N ASP A 180 -8.91 5.92 -1.02
CA ASP A 180 -7.47 6.08 -0.72
C ASP A 180 -7.18 5.57 0.69
N GLU A 181 -6.65 4.35 0.81
CA GLU A 181 -6.30 3.67 2.05
C GLU A 181 -7.43 3.71 3.11
N PRO A 182 -8.66 3.30 2.77
CA PRO A 182 -9.86 3.60 3.55
C PRO A 182 -9.87 3.02 4.97
N PHE A 183 -9.04 2.02 5.26
CA PHE A 183 -9.05 1.33 6.56
C PHE A 183 -7.74 1.49 7.35
N SER A 184 -6.74 2.16 6.78
CA SER A 184 -5.38 2.26 7.36
C SER A 184 -5.29 2.99 8.70
N ALA A 185 -6.25 3.87 8.99
CA ALA A 185 -6.29 4.66 10.24
C ALA A 185 -7.09 3.97 11.37
N LEU A 186 -7.56 2.74 11.15
CA LEU A 186 -8.42 2.00 12.07
C LEU A 186 -7.65 0.85 12.74
N ASP A 187 -8.13 0.45 13.93
CA ASP A 187 -7.71 -0.81 14.54
C ASP A 187 -8.22 -2.01 13.72
N VAL A 188 -7.58 -3.15 13.88
CA VAL A 188 -7.82 -4.36 13.06
C VAL A 188 -9.28 -4.82 13.08
N LEU A 189 -9.91 -4.83 14.27
CA LEU A 189 -11.30 -5.30 14.39
C LEU A 189 -12.29 -4.36 13.73
N THR A 190 -12.10 -3.07 13.93
CA THR A 190 -12.94 -2.03 13.30
C THR A 190 -12.79 -2.05 11.77
N ALA A 191 -11.57 -2.23 11.27
CA ALA A 191 -11.31 -2.35 9.84
C ALA A 191 -12.00 -3.59 9.25
N GLU A 192 -11.91 -4.75 9.91
CA GLU A 192 -12.58 -5.99 9.47
C GLU A 192 -14.11 -5.85 9.42
N MET A 193 -14.70 -5.24 10.44
CA MET A 193 -16.14 -4.98 10.47
C MET A 193 -16.57 -4.07 9.30
N LEU A 194 -15.84 -2.98 9.07
CA LEU A 194 -16.17 -2.04 8.00
C LEU A 194 -15.97 -2.65 6.59
N CYS A 195 -14.94 -3.48 6.40
CA CYS A 195 -14.75 -4.23 5.17
C CYS A 195 -15.94 -5.17 4.90
N THR A 196 -16.39 -5.89 5.93
CA THR A 196 -17.54 -6.80 5.83
C THR A 196 -18.80 -6.04 5.51
N ASP A 197 -19.13 -4.97 6.27
CA ASP A 197 -20.29 -4.14 6.05
C ASP A 197 -20.33 -3.54 4.62
N PHE A 198 -19.15 -3.08 4.13
CA PHE A 198 -19.05 -2.55 2.78
C PHE A 198 -19.30 -3.62 1.71
N LEU A 199 -18.71 -4.80 1.88
CA LEU A 199 -18.90 -5.93 0.94
C LEU A 199 -20.35 -6.41 0.93
N ASP A 200 -21.01 -6.48 2.10
CA ASP A 200 -22.42 -6.85 2.20
C ASP A 200 -23.33 -5.86 1.44
N LEU A 201 -23.06 -4.56 1.56
CA LEU A 201 -23.75 -3.52 0.81
C LEU A 201 -23.47 -3.61 -0.70
N TRP A 202 -22.23 -3.92 -1.09
CA TRP A 202 -21.81 -4.07 -2.48
C TRP A 202 -22.47 -5.30 -3.13
N GLU A 203 -22.39 -6.47 -2.51
CA GLU A 203 -22.92 -7.72 -3.03
C GLU A 203 -24.46 -7.75 -3.06
N SER A 204 -25.10 -7.13 -2.07
CA SER A 204 -26.57 -6.98 -2.03
C SER A 204 -27.10 -5.91 -3.01
N HIS A 205 -26.21 -5.27 -3.79
CA HIS A 205 -26.57 -4.21 -4.73
C HIS A 205 -27.30 -3.03 -4.10
N ARG A 206 -27.10 -2.79 -2.81
CA ARG A 206 -27.68 -1.65 -2.09
C ARG A 206 -26.93 -0.35 -2.34
N LEU A 207 -25.71 -0.43 -2.86
CA LEU A 207 -24.96 0.74 -3.26
C LEU A 207 -25.30 1.12 -4.70
N PRO A 208 -25.53 2.42 -5.00
CA PRO A 208 -25.73 2.89 -6.37
C PRO A 208 -24.45 2.81 -7.21
N THR A 209 -23.33 2.58 -6.56
CA THR A 209 -21.99 2.51 -7.15
C THR A 209 -21.87 1.32 -8.10
N ARG A 210 -21.34 1.57 -9.31
CA ARG A 210 -21.15 0.55 -10.35
C ARG A 210 -19.75 -0.01 -10.38
N ALA A 211 -18.75 0.76 -9.95
CA ALA A 211 -17.35 0.35 -9.92
C ALA A 211 -16.62 0.98 -8.74
N VAL A 212 -15.61 0.27 -8.22
CA VAL A 212 -14.79 0.74 -7.10
C VAL A 212 -13.31 0.61 -7.45
N MET A 213 -12.54 1.66 -7.21
CA MET A 213 -11.08 1.59 -7.22
C MET A 213 -10.58 1.85 -5.80
N MET A 214 -9.86 0.91 -5.24
CA MET A 214 -9.31 1.00 -3.89
C MET A 214 -7.77 1.01 -3.93
N VAL A 215 -7.18 2.02 -3.33
CA VAL A 215 -5.76 2.09 -3.04
C VAL A 215 -5.52 1.54 -1.65
N THR A 216 -4.62 0.60 -1.52
CA THR A 216 -4.15 0.09 -0.23
C THR A 216 -2.68 -0.35 -0.30
N HIS A 217 -2.03 -0.43 0.84
CA HIS A 217 -0.74 -1.10 1.00
C HIS A 217 -0.88 -2.45 1.71
N ASN A 218 -2.09 -2.81 2.16
CA ASN A 218 -2.40 -4.07 2.82
C ASN A 218 -2.84 -5.12 1.80
N ILE A 219 -2.02 -6.15 1.63
CA ILE A 219 -2.26 -7.23 0.65
C ILE A 219 -3.52 -8.01 0.98
N GLU A 220 -3.75 -8.31 2.27
CA GLU A 220 -4.93 -9.08 2.68
C GLU A 220 -6.23 -8.32 2.44
N GLU A 221 -6.26 -7.00 2.68
CA GLU A 221 -7.40 -6.17 2.32
C GLU A 221 -7.69 -6.24 0.81
N ALA A 222 -6.63 -6.11 0.00
CA ALA A 222 -6.77 -6.18 -1.45
C ALA A 222 -7.31 -7.54 -1.89
N VAL A 223 -6.80 -8.65 -1.34
CA VAL A 223 -7.28 -10.01 -1.67
C VAL A 223 -8.68 -10.25 -1.11
N LEU A 224 -9.03 -9.66 0.04
CA LEU A 224 -10.37 -9.80 0.64
C LEU A 224 -11.44 -9.11 -0.19
N MET A 225 -11.16 -7.88 -0.63
CA MET A 225 -12.18 -7.00 -1.20
C MET A 225 -12.20 -6.97 -2.73
N CYS A 226 -11.05 -7.06 -3.40
CA CYS A 226 -10.95 -6.76 -4.82
C CYS A 226 -11.19 -7.99 -5.70
N ASP A 227 -11.76 -7.76 -6.89
CA ASP A 227 -11.91 -8.79 -7.94
C ASP A 227 -10.62 -8.90 -8.76
N ARG A 228 -9.90 -7.79 -8.85
CA ARG A 228 -8.60 -7.69 -9.52
C ARG A 228 -7.68 -6.76 -8.75
N VAL A 229 -6.40 -7.11 -8.68
CA VAL A 229 -5.37 -6.32 -8.01
C VAL A 229 -4.29 -5.97 -9.03
N THR A 230 -4.02 -4.68 -9.16
CA THR A 230 -2.91 -4.14 -9.95
C THR A 230 -1.79 -3.71 -9.02
N VAL A 231 -0.63 -4.32 -9.19
CA VAL A 231 0.58 -4.02 -8.41
C VAL A 231 1.36 -2.94 -9.12
N LEU A 232 1.64 -1.83 -8.43
CA LEU A 232 2.46 -0.74 -8.92
C LEU A 232 3.89 -0.88 -8.43
N GLY A 233 4.82 -0.93 -9.38
CA GLY A 233 6.24 -0.80 -9.14
C GLY A 233 6.61 0.64 -8.75
N ALA A 234 7.81 0.84 -8.21
CA ALA A 234 8.30 2.13 -7.77
C ALA A 234 9.43 2.67 -8.66
N GLY A 235 9.55 3.99 -8.69
CA GLY A 235 10.63 4.80 -9.20
C GLY A 235 10.93 4.80 -10.69
N PRO A 236 10.13 5.37 -11.59
CA PRO A 236 8.75 5.85 -11.48
C PRO A 236 7.71 4.72 -11.45
N ALA A 237 6.48 5.03 -10.99
CA ALA A 237 5.42 4.03 -10.93
C ALA A 237 5.02 3.54 -12.32
N HIS A 238 4.95 2.24 -12.47
CA HIS A 238 4.46 1.53 -13.65
C HIS A 238 3.66 0.31 -13.18
N ILE A 239 2.83 -0.24 -14.04
CA ILE A 239 2.14 -1.50 -13.73
C ILE A 239 3.16 -2.63 -13.81
N GLU A 240 3.37 -3.30 -12.69
CA GLU A 240 4.27 -4.45 -12.56
C GLU A 240 3.54 -5.76 -12.87
N ALA A 241 2.35 -5.91 -12.31
CA ALA A 241 1.50 -7.07 -12.53
C ALA A 241 0.03 -6.70 -12.29
N THR A 242 -0.84 -7.48 -12.90
CA THR A 242 -2.28 -7.46 -12.63
C THR A 242 -2.73 -8.89 -12.39
N LEU A 243 -3.43 -9.12 -11.28
CA LEU A 243 -3.92 -10.43 -10.86
C LEU A 243 -5.43 -10.40 -10.70
N GLU A 244 -6.11 -11.36 -11.29
CA GLU A 244 -7.52 -11.64 -11.01
C GLU A 244 -7.62 -12.48 -9.73
N ILE A 245 -8.54 -12.11 -8.85
CA ILE A 245 -8.80 -12.81 -7.60
C ILE A 245 -10.03 -13.71 -7.82
N ALA A 246 -9.81 -14.88 -8.42
CA ALA A 246 -10.86 -15.85 -8.74
C ALA A 246 -11.35 -16.64 -7.49
N LEU A 247 -11.54 -15.94 -6.36
CA LEU A 247 -12.10 -16.50 -5.14
C LEU A 247 -13.52 -15.98 -4.95
N PRO A 248 -14.50 -16.85 -4.71
CA PRO A 248 -15.86 -16.42 -4.39
C PRO A 248 -15.89 -15.67 -3.05
N ARG A 249 -16.83 -14.74 -2.90
CA ARG A 249 -17.14 -14.09 -1.63
C ARG A 249 -18.26 -14.85 -0.89
N PRO A 250 -18.31 -14.82 0.45
CA PRO A 250 -17.35 -14.21 1.37
C PRO A 250 -16.02 -14.97 1.42
N ARG A 251 -14.90 -14.26 1.36
CA ARG A 251 -13.55 -14.82 1.37
C ARG A 251 -13.06 -15.05 2.79
N ASN A 252 -12.44 -16.19 3.04
CA ASN A 252 -11.88 -16.51 4.35
C ASN A 252 -10.36 -16.37 4.31
N ARG A 253 -9.80 -15.52 5.16
CA ARG A 253 -8.35 -15.32 5.30
C ARG A 253 -7.57 -16.59 5.66
N ARG A 254 -8.23 -17.57 6.31
CA ARG A 254 -7.62 -18.86 6.68
C ARG A 254 -7.64 -19.87 5.53
N ASP A 255 -8.34 -19.57 4.44
CA ASP A 255 -8.39 -20.46 3.29
C ASP A 255 -6.99 -20.58 2.65
N PRO A 256 -6.49 -21.80 2.40
CA PRO A 256 -5.24 -22.02 1.68
C PRO A 256 -5.16 -21.32 0.32
N ALA A 257 -6.24 -21.22 -0.42
CA ALA A 257 -6.27 -20.51 -1.70
C ALA A 257 -6.11 -18.98 -1.52
N PHE A 258 -6.75 -18.40 -0.49
CA PHE A 258 -6.57 -17.00 -0.12
C PHE A 258 -5.11 -16.70 0.21
N GLN A 259 -4.52 -17.51 1.10
CA GLN A 259 -3.13 -17.36 1.54
C GLN A 259 -2.13 -17.56 0.37
N ALA A 260 -2.43 -18.45 -0.60
CA ALA A 260 -1.59 -18.61 -1.78
C ALA A 260 -1.55 -17.33 -2.64
N ILE A 261 -2.68 -16.64 -2.80
CA ILE A 261 -2.75 -15.37 -3.54
C ILE A 261 -1.99 -14.28 -2.78
N VAL A 262 -2.18 -14.16 -1.46
CA VAL A 262 -1.44 -13.22 -0.62
C VAL A 262 0.07 -13.44 -0.76
N GLY A 263 0.54 -14.69 -0.64
CA GLY A 263 1.96 -15.05 -0.81
C GLY A 263 2.49 -14.70 -2.21
N ARG A 264 1.70 -14.94 -3.27
CA ARG A 264 2.08 -14.59 -4.65
C ARG A 264 2.22 -13.08 -4.85
N ILE A 265 1.29 -12.29 -4.34
CA ILE A 265 1.36 -10.82 -4.42
C ILE A 265 2.56 -10.30 -3.61
N TYR A 266 2.77 -10.84 -2.41
CA TYR A 266 3.92 -10.47 -1.58
C TYR A 266 5.23 -10.79 -2.28
N GLY A 267 5.35 -11.97 -2.90
CA GLY A 267 6.50 -12.37 -3.71
C GLY A 267 6.78 -11.38 -4.85
N MET A 268 5.75 -10.92 -5.56
CA MET A 268 5.89 -9.92 -6.64
C MET A 268 6.40 -8.57 -6.11
N LEU A 269 5.88 -8.10 -4.98
CA LEU A 269 6.33 -6.85 -4.35
C LEU A 269 7.77 -6.93 -3.81
N THR A 270 8.28 -8.13 -3.53
CA THR A 270 9.60 -8.37 -2.94
C THR A 270 10.62 -8.96 -3.92
N ALA A 271 10.21 -9.65 -4.98
CA ALA A 271 11.10 -10.33 -5.94
C ALA A 271 12.13 -9.38 -6.57
N ARG A 272 11.73 -8.15 -6.92
CA ARG A 272 12.67 -7.14 -7.44
C ARG A 272 13.67 -6.59 -6.42
N ILE A 273 13.44 -6.82 -5.13
CA ILE A 273 14.44 -6.48 -4.11
C ILE A 273 15.66 -7.38 -4.29
N ALA A 274 15.45 -8.66 -4.58
CA ALA A 274 16.52 -9.64 -4.82
C ALA A 274 17.21 -9.44 -6.19
N ASP A 275 16.43 -9.22 -7.27
CA ASP A 275 16.98 -9.00 -8.63
C ASP A 275 17.74 -7.66 -8.73
N ARG A 276 17.24 -6.60 -8.06
CA ARG A 276 17.96 -5.31 -7.99
C ARG A 276 19.19 -5.38 -7.11
N GLY A 277 19.21 -6.19 -6.06
CA GLY A 277 20.40 -6.43 -5.24
C GLY A 277 21.57 -7.01 -6.06
N GLN A 278 21.29 -7.81 -7.08
CA GLN A 278 22.33 -8.34 -8.00
C GLN A 278 22.75 -7.32 -9.08
N ALA A 279 21.83 -6.44 -9.51
CA ALA A 279 22.12 -5.42 -10.52
C ALA A 279 22.59 -4.07 -9.94
N ALA A 280 22.23 -3.76 -8.69
CA ALA A 280 22.47 -2.46 -8.03
C ALA A 280 23.89 -2.33 -7.44
N ALA A 281 24.68 -3.39 -7.44
CA ALA A 281 26.14 -3.28 -7.23
C ALA A 281 26.80 -2.37 -8.27
N ALA A 282 26.05 -1.88 -9.28
CA ALA A 282 26.56 -1.10 -10.40
C ALA A 282 26.03 0.36 -10.49
N SER A 283 25.15 0.84 -9.60
CA SER A 283 24.68 2.24 -9.73
C SER A 283 24.16 2.85 -8.42
N ARG A 284 24.37 4.18 -8.26
CA ARG A 284 23.88 5.01 -7.14
C ARG A 284 22.34 4.96 -6.90
N GLN A 285 21.55 4.46 -7.86
CA GLN A 285 20.09 4.26 -7.72
C GLN A 285 19.70 3.13 -6.76
N GLY A 286 20.63 2.25 -6.38
CA GLY A 286 20.41 1.15 -5.44
C GLY A 286 20.33 1.55 -3.95
N LEU A 287 20.70 2.78 -3.59
CA LEU A 287 20.73 3.24 -2.18
C LEU A 287 19.32 3.23 -1.54
N ALA A 288 18.27 3.47 -2.32
CA ALA A 288 16.89 3.54 -1.86
C ALA A 288 16.18 2.18 -1.79
N LEU A 289 16.91 1.09 -1.60
CA LEU A 289 16.32 -0.23 -1.39
C LEU A 289 15.50 -0.20 -0.08
N ALA A 290 14.20 -0.49 -0.17
CA ALA A 290 13.41 -0.61 1.04
C ALA A 290 13.71 -1.92 1.73
N LEU A 291 14.28 -1.80 2.90
CA LEU A 291 14.68 -2.93 3.71
C LEU A 291 13.52 -3.43 4.57
N PRO A 292 13.36 -4.75 4.72
CA PRO A 292 12.41 -5.31 5.67
C PRO A 292 12.79 -4.93 7.11
N GLU A 293 11.81 -4.50 7.92
CA GLU A 293 12.04 -4.13 9.32
C GLU A 293 12.21 -5.37 10.20
N VAL A 294 13.41 -5.93 10.18
CA VAL A 294 13.77 -7.10 11.00
C VAL A 294 15.18 -6.89 11.56
N THR A 295 15.35 -7.20 12.84
CA THR A 295 16.67 -7.11 13.49
C THR A 295 17.58 -8.27 13.09
N SER A 296 18.88 -8.02 13.08
CA SER A 296 19.92 -9.03 12.81
C SER A 296 19.85 -10.23 13.75
N HIS A 297 19.54 -9.99 15.03
CA HIS A 297 19.37 -11.05 16.03
C HIS A 297 18.16 -11.94 15.73
N HIS A 298 17.05 -11.35 15.31
CA HIS A 298 15.86 -12.10 14.90
C HIS A 298 16.16 -12.96 13.66
N LEU A 299 16.86 -12.41 12.67
CA LEU A 299 17.27 -13.15 11.49
C LEU A 299 18.16 -14.35 11.85
N ALA A 300 19.16 -14.14 12.71
CA ALA A 300 20.07 -15.21 13.16
C ALA A 300 19.30 -16.34 13.88
N GLY A 301 18.48 -16.00 14.86
CA GLY A 301 17.67 -16.98 15.59
C GLY A 301 16.67 -17.72 14.70
N PHE A 302 16.09 -17.03 13.72
CA PHE A 302 15.18 -17.66 12.79
C PHE A 302 15.88 -18.66 11.84
N VAL A 303 17.08 -18.32 11.35
CA VAL A 303 17.89 -19.25 10.54
C VAL A 303 18.30 -20.48 11.34
N GLU A 304 18.68 -20.32 12.61
CA GLU A 304 18.97 -21.44 13.50
C GLU A 304 17.75 -22.35 13.72
N THR A 305 16.59 -21.75 13.97
CA THR A 305 15.34 -22.49 14.14
C THR A 305 14.99 -23.26 12.87
N LEU A 306 15.10 -22.64 11.69
CA LEU A 306 14.80 -23.27 10.42
C LEU A 306 15.80 -24.39 10.06
N ALA A 307 17.06 -24.25 10.47
CA ALA A 307 18.09 -25.26 10.23
C ALA A 307 17.96 -26.50 11.13
N GLY A 308 17.31 -26.35 12.30
CA GLY A 308 17.14 -27.43 13.26
C GLY A 308 15.89 -28.28 13.00
N PRO A 309 15.73 -29.41 13.75
CA PRO A 309 14.53 -30.22 13.71
C PRO A 309 13.32 -29.41 14.26
N PRO A 310 12.12 -29.56 13.72
CA PRO A 310 11.72 -30.56 12.71
C PRO A 310 11.88 -30.05 11.24
N TYR A 311 12.47 -28.89 11.01
CA TYR A 311 12.44 -28.21 9.70
C TYR A 311 13.60 -28.60 8.77
N ASP A 312 14.77 -28.95 9.32
CA ASP A 312 15.93 -29.40 8.56
C ASP A 312 16.31 -28.52 7.35
N GLY A 313 16.17 -27.21 7.52
CA GLY A 313 16.53 -26.20 6.52
C GLY A 313 15.42 -25.82 5.55
N HIS A 314 14.20 -26.36 5.66
CA HIS A 314 13.06 -25.96 4.83
C HIS A 314 11.73 -26.16 5.55
N ALA A 315 10.82 -25.21 5.38
CA ALA A 315 9.46 -25.34 5.91
C ALA A 315 8.49 -24.38 5.21
N GLU A 316 7.20 -24.70 5.27
CA GLU A 316 6.17 -23.74 4.93
C GLU A 316 6.06 -22.69 6.03
N LEU A 317 5.91 -21.42 5.65
CA LEU A 317 5.77 -20.30 6.61
C LEU A 317 4.60 -20.49 7.57
N GLY A 318 3.49 -21.13 7.09
CA GLY A 318 2.34 -21.46 7.94
C GLY A 318 2.66 -22.43 9.07
N VAL A 319 3.53 -23.42 8.83
CA VAL A 319 3.96 -24.40 9.83
C VAL A 319 4.84 -23.72 10.87
N ILE A 320 5.78 -22.87 10.44
CA ILE A 320 6.65 -22.10 11.35
C ILE A 320 5.81 -21.14 12.20
N ALA A 321 4.88 -20.41 11.57
CA ALA A 321 4.01 -19.47 12.25
C ALA A 321 3.16 -20.15 13.33
N ALA A 322 2.58 -21.31 13.03
CA ALA A 322 1.81 -22.11 13.99
C ALA A 322 2.67 -22.56 15.18
N ALA A 323 3.90 -23.01 14.93
CA ALA A 323 4.83 -23.44 15.98
C ALA A 323 5.28 -22.28 16.89
N LEU A 324 5.38 -21.06 16.34
CA LEU A 324 5.76 -19.86 17.08
C LEU A 324 4.55 -19.10 17.68
N ALA A 325 3.32 -19.60 17.49
CA ALA A 325 2.07 -18.93 17.87
C ALA A 325 1.95 -17.50 17.24
N LEU A 326 2.47 -17.34 16.04
CA LEU A 326 2.44 -16.10 15.26
C LEU A 326 1.45 -16.20 14.10
N ARG A 327 1.04 -15.06 13.56
CA ARG A 327 0.39 -15.00 12.26
C ARG A 327 1.43 -15.15 11.16
N VAL A 328 1.07 -15.79 10.04
CA VAL A 328 2.00 -16.02 8.91
C VAL A 328 2.59 -14.73 8.37
N GLU A 329 1.77 -13.65 8.36
CA GLU A 329 2.17 -12.33 7.90
C GLU A 329 3.33 -11.72 8.72
N ALA A 330 3.41 -12.05 9.99
CA ALA A 330 4.51 -11.61 10.85
C ALA A 330 5.87 -12.18 10.43
N LEU A 331 5.88 -13.27 9.67
CA LEU A 331 7.09 -13.91 9.17
C LEU A 331 7.54 -13.37 7.79
N TYR A 332 6.65 -12.67 7.05
CA TYR A 332 7.00 -12.16 5.72
C TYR A 332 8.19 -11.20 5.70
N PRO A 333 8.32 -10.23 6.64
CA PRO A 333 9.52 -9.40 6.69
C PRO A 333 10.80 -10.21 6.91
N THR A 334 10.74 -11.25 7.75
CA THR A 334 11.87 -12.14 8.04
C THR A 334 12.25 -12.97 6.79
N ALA A 335 11.26 -13.57 6.12
CA ALA A 335 11.47 -14.32 4.89
C ALA A 335 12.06 -13.42 3.79
N ALA A 336 11.53 -12.19 3.64
CA ALA A 336 12.03 -11.21 2.68
C ALA A 336 13.48 -10.79 2.97
N ALA A 337 13.83 -10.57 4.25
CA ALA A 337 15.20 -10.22 4.63
C ALA A 337 16.17 -11.36 4.36
N LEU A 338 15.82 -12.59 4.68
CA LEU A 338 16.65 -13.77 4.40
C LEU A 338 16.81 -14.01 2.90
N HIS A 339 15.76 -13.80 2.13
CA HIS A 339 15.84 -13.90 0.67
C HIS A 339 16.68 -12.79 0.06
N LEU A 340 16.50 -11.53 0.51
CA LEU A 340 17.34 -10.39 0.11
C LEU A 340 18.83 -10.64 0.37
N LEU A 341 19.15 -11.17 1.55
CA LEU A 341 20.52 -11.50 1.94
C LEU A 341 21.01 -12.80 1.32
N ALA A 342 20.25 -13.45 0.45
CA ALA A 342 20.56 -14.75 -0.16
C ALA A 342 20.89 -15.84 0.86
N LEU A 343 20.40 -15.73 2.09
CA LEU A 343 20.52 -16.76 3.13
C LEU A 343 19.42 -17.82 3.03
N ALA A 344 18.29 -17.49 2.40
CA ALA A 344 17.22 -18.43 2.08
C ALA A 344 16.60 -18.12 0.72
N GLU A 345 16.08 -19.17 0.08
CA GLU A 345 15.20 -19.08 -1.08
C GLU A 345 13.75 -19.09 -0.59
N TRP A 346 12.96 -18.13 -1.03
CA TRP A 346 11.57 -18.05 -0.70
C TRP A 346 10.73 -18.20 -1.98
N GLN A 347 10.01 -19.33 -2.06
CA GLN A 347 9.14 -19.67 -3.18
C GLN A 347 7.74 -19.94 -2.67
N GLU A 348 6.78 -19.18 -3.14
CA GLU A 348 5.36 -19.27 -2.75
C GLU A 348 5.15 -19.21 -1.23
N ARG A 349 5.10 -20.37 -0.57
CA ARG A 349 4.87 -20.51 0.88
C ARG A 349 6.04 -21.13 1.62
N THR A 350 7.00 -21.66 0.89
CA THR A 350 8.12 -22.43 1.43
C THR A 350 9.35 -21.55 1.52
N LEU A 351 9.97 -21.54 2.67
CA LEU A 351 11.28 -20.98 2.89
C LEU A 351 12.29 -22.10 3.01
N ARG A 352 13.33 -22.04 2.18
CA ARG A 352 14.43 -23.02 2.17
C ARG A 352 15.75 -22.30 2.39
N LEU A 353 16.56 -22.73 3.33
CA LEU A 353 17.90 -22.19 3.52
C LEU A 353 18.76 -22.47 2.28
N SER A 354 19.44 -21.43 1.81
CA SER A 354 20.50 -21.57 0.80
C SER A 354 21.73 -22.29 1.40
N ALA A 355 22.68 -22.63 0.54
CA ALA A 355 23.97 -23.17 1.03
C ALA A 355 24.65 -22.20 2.02
N ALA A 356 24.60 -20.89 1.75
CA ALA A 356 25.11 -19.86 2.66
C ALA A 356 24.31 -19.81 3.98
N GLY A 357 22.97 -19.92 3.93
CA GLY A 357 22.12 -19.96 5.12
C GLY A 357 22.39 -21.20 5.99
N GLN A 358 22.64 -22.35 5.40
CA GLN A 358 23.01 -23.56 6.15
C GLN A 358 24.36 -23.43 6.83
N VAL A 359 25.36 -22.82 6.16
CA VAL A 359 26.66 -22.52 6.77
C VAL A 359 26.49 -21.50 7.89
N PHE A 360 25.70 -20.45 7.67
CA PHE A 360 25.41 -19.42 8.66
C PHE A 360 24.78 -20.00 9.94
N ALA A 361 23.81 -20.91 9.80
CA ALA A 361 23.14 -21.55 10.94
C ALA A 361 24.09 -22.34 11.83
N ARG A 362 25.08 -23.00 11.23
CA ARG A 362 26.03 -23.90 11.93
C ARG A 362 27.34 -23.22 12.37
N ALA A 363 27.56 -21.98 11.93
CA ALA A 363 28.78 -21.25 12.18
C ALA A 363 28.85 -20.74 13.64
N ASP A 364 30.06 -20.59 14.15
CA ASP A 364 30.31 -19.83 15.37
C ASP A 364 29.99 -18.34 15.17
N GLU A 365 29.93 -17.60 16.24
CA GLU A 365 29.51 -16.19 16.20
C GLU A 365 30.44 -15.34 15.32
N ALA A 366 31.75 -15.56 15.36
CA ALA A 366 32.70 -14.80 14.58
C ALA A 366 32.56 -15.06 13.08
N THR A 367 32.41 -16.33 12.69
CA THR A 367 32.19 -16.74 11.29
C THR A 367 30.80 -16.25 10.81
N ARG A 368 29.78 -16.29 11.67
CA ARG A 368 28.43 -15.82 11.38
C ARG A 368 28.43 -14.31 11.08
N ARG A 369 29.09 -13.50 11.91
CA ARG A 369 29.25 -12.06 11.70
C ARG A 369 29.98 -11.76 10.40
N ARG A 370 31.03 -12.51 10.06
CA ARG A 370 31.76 -12.35 8.81
C ARG A 370 30.89 -12.66 7.59
N LEU A 371 30.15 -13.78 7.60
CA LEU A 371 29.23 -14.14 6.53
C LEU A 371 28.12 -13.09 6.38
N PHE A 372 27.56 -12.63 7.50
CA PHE A 372 26.52 -11.59 7.46
C PHE A 372 27.07 -10.30 6.87
N ARG A 373 28.30 -9.90 7.24
CA ARG A 373 29.00 -8.76 6.65
C ARG A 373 29.15 -8.87 5.13
N GLU A 374 29.59 -10.01 4.64
CA GLU A 374 29.77 -10.26 3.20
C GLU A 374 28.44 -10.14 2.46
N HIS A 375 27.37 -10.71 3.01
CA HIS A 375 26.04 -10.64 2.42
C HIS A 375 25.43 -9.23 2.49
N VAL A 376 25.57 -8.54 3.62
CA VAL A 376 25.10 -7.15 3.75
C VAL A 376 25.81 -6.23 2.75
N LEU A 377 27.12 -6.31 2.62
CA LEU A 377 27.87 -5.50 1.64
C LEU A 377 27.49 -5.82 0.20
N ARG A 378 27.17 -7.08 -0.08
CA ARG A 378 26.80 -7.53 -1.42
C ARG A 378 25.39 -7.16 -1.83
N PHE A 379 24.42 -7.23 -0.91
CA PHE A 379 23.01 -7.15 -1.22
C PHE A 379 22.30 -5.89 -0.66
N VAL A 380 22.99 -5.09 0.17
CA VAL A 380 22.47 -3.87 0.78
C VAL A 380 23.35 -2.68 0.40
N PRO A 381 23.14 -2.05 -0.77
CA PRO A 381 23.99 -0.97 -1.28
C PRO A 381 24.14 0.21 -0.31
N LEU A 382 23.10 0.53 0.47
CA LEU A 382 23.16 1.59 1.49
C LEU A 382 24.23 1.29 2.56
N ALA A 383 24.36 0.05 3.00
CA ALA A 383 25.39 -0.33 3.99
C ALA A 383 26.81 -0.18 3.41
N GLY A 384 27.00 -0.59 2.15
CA GLY A 384 28.26 -0.40 1.43
C GLY A 384 28.59 1.09 1.24
N HIS A 385 27.62 1.90 0.85
CA HIS A 385 27.79 3.34 0.68
C HIS A 385 28.18 4.05 2.00
N ILE A 386 27.53 3.69 3.12
CA ILE A 386 27.88 4.22 4.44
C ILE A 386 29.33 3.84 4.80
N ASP A 387 29.72 2.56 4.61
CA ASP A 387 31.07 2.08 4.91
C ASP A 387 32.16 2.79 4.06
N GLU A 388 31.86 3.01 2.76
CA GLU A 388 32.72 3.74 1.82
C GLU A 388 32.91 5.21 2.25
N VAL A 389 31.80 5.92 2.52
CA VAL A 389 31.80 7.33 2.98
C VAL A 389 32.59 7.48 4.28
N LEU A 390 32.45 6.53 5.20
CA LEU A 390 33.22 6.54 6.45
C LEU A 390 34.70 6.29 6.21
N GLY A 391 35.03 5.40 5.26
CA GLY A 391 36.41 5.11 4.88
C GLY A 391 37.14 6.31 4.28
N GLU A 392 36.47 7.12 3.47
CA GLU A 392 37.05 8.30 2.80
C GLU A 392 37.18 9.54 3.69
N ARG A 393 36.47 9.61 4.81
CA ARG A 393 36.47 10.79 5.67
C ARG A 393 37.56 10.79 6.72
N VAL A 394 38.20 11.95 6.90
CA VAL A 394 39.11 12.19 8.02
C VAL A 394 38.30 12.09 9.34
N GLY A 395 38.70 11.17 10.20
CA GLY A 395 38.04 10.88 11.47
C GLY A 395 36.95 9.84 11.38
N HIS A 396 36.71 9.21 10.21
CA HIS A 396 35.79 8.10 10.00
C HIS A 396 34.39 8.28 10.60
N ARG A 397 33.83 9.51 10.49
CA ARG A 397 32.51 9.89 11.02
C ARG A 397 31.65 10.61 9.97
N ALA A 398 30.35 10.33 9.98
CA ALA A 398 29.39 11.03 9.15
C ALA A 398 28.06 11.19 9.89
N PRO A 399 27.40 12.39 9.81
CA PRO A 399 26.11 12.61 10.43
C PRO A 399 25.02 11.84 9.70
N ARG A 400 24.03 11.33 10.42
CA ARG A 400 22.85 10.63 9.89
C ARG A 400 22.10 11.46 8.86
N ALA A 401 21.92 12.75 9.13
CA ALA A 401 21.19 13.67 8.25
C ALA A 401 21.73 13.69 6.80
N ARG A 402 23.02 13.40 6.59
CA ARG A 402 23.58 13.28 5.24
C ARG A 402 22.90 12.15 4.45
N PHE A 403 22.83 10.96 5.06
CA PHE A 403 22.25 9.80 4.40
C PHE A 403 20.71 9.90 4.31
N GLU A 404 20.07 10.59 5.26
CA GLU A 404 18.64 10.91 5.18
C GLU A 404 18.34 11.74 3.94
N LEU A 405 19.10 12.82 3.71
CA LEU A 405 18.95 13.67 2.53
C LEU A 405 19.20 12.90 1.21
N GLU A 406 20.22 12.04 1.18
CA GLU A 406 20.49 11.21 0.00
C GLU A 406 19.37 10.19 -0.27
N LEU A 407 18.72 9.70 0.78
CA LEU A 407 17.58 8.76 0.66
C LEU A 407 16.27 9.47 0.34
N GLU A 408 16.04 10.69 0.83
CA GLU A 408 14.83 11.47 0.57
C GLU A 408 14.68 11.86 -0.91
N ASP A 409 15.75 11.81 -1.68
CA ASP A 409 15.67 11.90 -3.14
C ASP A 409 14.85 10.75 -3.78
N HIS A 410 14.69 9.65 -3.07
CA HIS A 410 14.08 8.41 -3.58
C HIS A 410 13.00 7.81 -2.69
N LEU A 411 12.98 8.13 -1.39
CA LEU A 411 12.04 7.65 -0.39
C LEU A 411 11.34 8.85 0.28
N ASP A 412 10.20 8.61 0.91
CA ASP A 412 9.65 9.59 1.85
C ASP A 412 10.46 9.61 3.16
N ALA A 413 10.33 10.66 3.97
CA ALA A 413 11.08 10.82 5.21
C ALA A 413 10.94 9.62 6.18
N ARG A 414 9.74 9.00 6.22
CA ARG A 414 9.51 7.79 7.02
C ARG A 414 10.22 6.57 6.45
N GLY A 415 10.27 6.44 5.14
CA GLY A 415 10.98 5.37 4.43
C GLY A 415 12.49 5.48 4.61
N ALA A 416 13.05 6.69 4.53
CA ALA A 416 14.45 6.97 4.77
C ALA A 416 14.85 6.62 6.22
N ASP A 417 14.04 7.06 7.20
CA ASP A 417 14.25 6.74 8.62
C ASP A 417 14.21 5.22 8.89
N ARG A 418 13.23 4.49 8.31
CA ARG A 418 13.15 3.03 8.44
C ARG A 418 14.37 2.32 7.85
N ALA A 419 14.76 2.68 6.63
CA ALA A 419 15.92 2.09 5.97
C ALA A 419 17.20 2.28 6.79
N LEU A 420 17.41 3.48 7.33
CA LEU A 420 18.55 3.77 8.18
C LEU A 420 18.55 2.98 9.50
N ARG A 421 17.39 2.82 10.15
CA ARG A 421 17.29 2.00 11.37
C ARG A 421 17.69 0.54 11.11
N VAL A 422 17.20 -0.05 10.04
CA VAL A 422 17.58 -1.43 9.67
C VAL A 422 19.05 -1.53 9.37
N VAL A 423 19.59 -0.60 8.58
CA VAL A 423 21.02 -0.63 8.21
C VAL A 423 21.92 -0.37 9.42
N ILE A 424 21.53 0.44 10.38
CA ILE A 424 22.25 0.64 11.64
C ILE A 424 22.34 -0.68 12.42
N ASP A 425 21.22 -1.39 12.60
CA ASP A 425 21.20 -2.68 13.30
C ASP A 425 22.07 -3.72 12.58
N TRP A 426 21.89 -3.86 11.26
CA TRP A 426 22.63 -4.83 10.46
C TRP A 426 24.13 -4.49 10.35
N GLY A 427 24.46 -3.20 10.23
CA GLY A 427 25.84 -2.73 10.16
C GLY A 427 26.60 -2.94 11.47
N ARG A 428 25.95 -2.70 12.62
CA ARG A 428 26.51 -2.98 13.94
C ARG A 428 26.78 -4.48 14.12
N TYR A 429 25.80 -5.33 13.79
CA TYR A 429 25.98 -6.78 13.88
C TYR A 429 27.09 -7.29 12.94
N ALA A 430 27.15 -6.76 11.73
CA ALA A 430 28.17 -7.09 10.74
C ALA A 430 29.56 -6.54 11.08
N GLY A 431 29.70 -5.65 12.05
CA GLY A 431 30.95 -4.97 12.36
C GLY A 431 31.47 -4.10 11.21
N LEU A 432 30.54 -3.49 10.43
CA LEU A 432 30.87 -2.56 9.37
C LEU A 432 31.12 -1.16 9.91
N PHE A 433 30.22 -0.70 10.75
CA PHE A 433 30.25 0.60 11.40
C PHE A 433 29.41 0.56 12.68
N ASP A 434 29.65 1.51 13.54
CA ASP A 434 28.84 1.76 14.73
C ASP A 434 28.02 3.04 14.55
N TYR A 435 27.02 3.27 15.40
CA TYR A 435 26.16 4.42 15.38
C TYR A 435 26.04 5.02 16.79
N ASP A 436 26.32 6.29 16.91
CA ASP A 436 26.23 7.04 18.17
C ASP A 436 24.90 7.78 18.23
N ASP A 437 23.97 7.25 19.02
CA ASP A 437 22.63 7.79 19.18
C ASP A 437 22.58 9.25 19.72
N PRO A 438 23.41 9.63 20.72
CA PRO A 438 23.44 11.00 21.20
C PRO A 438 23.86 12.03 20.15
N THR A 439 24.84 11.71 19.31
CA THR A 439 25.36 12.62 18.26
C THR A 439 24.73 12.38 16.90
N GLN A 440 23.81 11.42 16.79
CA GLN A 440 23.18 11.02 15.53
C GLN A 440 24.21 10.85 14.40
N SER A 441 25.29 10.10 14.67
CA SER A 441 26.40 9.94 13.73
C SER A 441 26.88 8.51 13.59
N PHE A 442 27.22 8.14 12.36
CA PHE A 442 27.92 6.89 12.04
C PHE A 442 29.41 7.05 12.31
N ARG A 443 30.06 5.98 12.77
CA ARG A 443 31.51 5.90 12.98
C ARG A 443 32.04 4.52 12.61
N ARG A 444 33.27 4.46 12.14
CA ARG A 444 33.98 3.23 11.84
C ARG A 444 35.03 2.91 12.88
#